data_53424d3938c3582bf72d7c7c054c746f
#
_entry.id   53424d3938c3582bf72d7c7c054c746f
#
_cell.length_a   1.000
_cell.length_b   1.000
_cell.length_c   1.000
_cell.angle_alpha   90.00
_cell.angle_beta   90.00
_cell.angle_gamma   90.00
#
_symmetry.space_group_name_H-M   'P 1'
#
loop_
_entity.id
_entity.type
_entity.pdbx_description
1 polymer ?
#
loop_
_entity_poly.entity_id
_entity_poly.type
_entity_poly.pdbx_seq_one_letter_code
_entity_poly.pdbx_strand_id
1 'polypeptide(L)'
;MKIFADKLSVTLREALLPVYLISGDEPLLVQEACDSVRSTARAAGFAEREVLHCDAGFNWDTLYHEASALSLFANRKIIELRLGGKPTDKGEAIIEWLERKDPDQMLLVVTGKLDKTLLNSAWVKKIDTLGAIVQAPAVSAAQMPRFI
;
A
#
# COMPACT_ATOMS: atom_id res chain seq x y z
N MET A 1 9.45 6.87 3.26
CA MET A 1 10.42 5.97 3.93
C MET A 1 10.47 4.65 3.18
N LYS A 2 11.64 4.18 2.88
CA LYS A 2 11.82 2.88 2.19
C LYS A 2 12.35 1.86 3.19
N ILE A 3 11.67 0.72 3.32
CA ILE A 3 12.06 -0.35 4.22
C ILE A 3 11.93 -1.71 3.53
N PHE A 4 12.67 -2.69 4.01
CA PHE A 4 12.47 -4.07 3.63
C PHE A 4 11.39 -4.71 4.50
N ALA A 5 10.77 -5.76 4.00
CA ALA A 5 9.65 -6.41 4.68
C ALA A 5 10.01 -6.90 6.09
N ASP A 6 11.26 -7.26 6.35
CA ASP A 6 11.71 -7.71 7.67
C ASP A 6 11.68 -6.61 8.74
N LYS A 7 11.65 -5.34 8.33
CA LYS A 7 11.57 -4.21 9.25
C LYS A 7 10.15 -3.69 9.46
N LEU A 8 9.20 -4.22 8.71
CA LEU A 8 7.84 -3.71 8.72
C LEU A 8 7.17 -3.82 10.09
N SER A 9 7.32 -4.94 10.77
CA SER A 9 6.68 -5.14 12.07
C SER A 9 7.17 -4.15 13.13
N VAL A 10 8.45 -3.81 13.10
CA VAL A 10 9.02 -2.80 14.00
C VAL A 10 8.44 -1.42 13.68
N THR A 11 8.41 -1.06 12.40
CA THR A 11 7.87 0.23 11.95
C THR A 11 6.39 0.37 12.33
N LEU A 12 5.61 -0.67 12.16
CA LEU A 12 4.18 -0.67 12.50
C LEU A 12 3.95 -0.49 14.00
N ARG A 13 4.82 -1.04 14.84
CA ARG A 13 4.72 -0.88 16.30
C ARG A 13 5.05 0.54 16.75
N GLU A 14 5.90 1.24 16.00
CA GLU A 14 6.27 2.61 16.34
C GLU A 14 5.17 3.60 15.97
N ALA A 15 4.62 3.49 14.77
CA ALA A 15 3.56 4.38 14.31
C ALA A 15 2.90 3.79 13.07
N LEU A 16 1.58 3.95 12.98
CA LEU A 16 0.83 3.59 11.78
C LEU A 16 0.81 4.80 10.84
N LEU A 17 1.34 4.61 9.64
CA LEU A 17 1.42 5.66 8.63
C LEU A 17 0.14 5.68 7.76
N PRO A 18 -0.15 6.80 7.10
CA PRO A 18 -1.38 6.92 6.30
C PRO A 18 -1.37 6.11 5.01
N VAL A 19 -0.19 5.72 4.52
CA VAL A 19 -0.08 4.98 3.26
C VAL A 19 1.10 4.01 3.31
N TYR A 20 0.88 2.82 2.76
CA TYR A 20 1.92 1.79 2.57
C TYR A 20 1.87 1.29 1.15
N LEU A 21 3.02 1.23 0.50
CA LEU A 21 3.18 0.60 -0.82
C LEU A 21 3.97 -0.68 -0.61
N ILE A 22 3.32 -1.82 -0.85
CA ILE A 22 3.96 -3.14 -0.73
C ILE A 22 4.32 -3.61 -2.14
N SER A 23 5.60 -3.88 -2.36
CA SER A 23 6.08 -4.32 -3.68
C SER A 23 6.98 -5.55 -3.56
N GLY A 24 6.95 -6.40 -4.56
CA GLY A 24 7.81 -7.58 -4.63
C GLY A 24 7.34 -8.61 -5.63
N ASP A 25 8.23 -9.57 -5.93
CA ASP A 25 7.97 -10.66 -6.87
C ASP A 25 7.53 -11.94 -6.16
N GLU A 26 7.76 -12.04 -4.86
CA GLU A 26 7.41 -13.23 -4.09
C GLU A 26 6.03 -13.05 -3.46
N PRO A 27 4.99 -13.75 -3.99
CA PRO A 27 3.61 -13.54 -3.52
C PRO A 27 3.41 -13.78 -2.03
N LEU A 28 4.09 -14.77 -1.46
CA LEU A 28 3.92 -15.06 -0.03
C LEU A 28 4.46 -13.94 0.85
N LEU A 29 5.63 -13.39 0.51
CA LEU A 29 6.21 -12.28 1.28
C LEU A 29 5.37 -11.02 1.16
N VAL A 30 4.85 -10.76 -0.04
CA VAL A 30 3.93 -9.63 -0.26
C VAL A 30 2.66 -9.81 0.57
N GLN A 31 2.09 -11.01 0.57
CA GLN A 31 0.88 -11.31 1.32
C GLN A 31 1.09 -11.14 2.83
N GLU A 32 2.21 -11.63 3.35
CA GLU A 32 2.53 -11.48 4.77
C GLU A 32 2.67 -10.01 5.17
N ALA A 33 3.32 -9.20 4.32
CA ALA A 33 3.46 -7.77 4.58
C ALA A 33 2.08 -7.08 4.59
N CYS A 34 1.22 -7.41 3.63
CA CYS A 34 -0.14 -6.89 3.59
C CYS A 34 -0.94 -7.27 4.83
N ASP A 35 -0.83 -8.51 5.26
CA ASP A 35 -1.53 -8.99 6.45
C ASP A 35 -1.07 -8.25 7.71
N SER A 36 0.22 -7.95 7.82
CA SER A 36 0.76 -7.18 8.94
C SER A 36 0.19 -5.76 8.98
N VAL A 37 0.13 -5.09 7.82
CA VAL A 37 -0.44 -3.74 7.73
C VAL A 37 -1.93 -3.77 8.09
N ARG A 38 -2.69 -4.71 7.54
CA ARG A 38 -4.14 -4.81 7.81
C ARG A 38 -4.43 -5.10 9.27
N SER A 39 -3.67 -6.00 9.87
CA SER A 39 -3.84 -6.36 11.28
C SER A 39 -3.61 -5.17 12.18
N THR A 40 -2.54 -4.43 11.95
CA THR A 40 -2.21 -3.22 12.71
C THR A 40 -3.27 -2.13 12.49
N ALA A 41 -3.71 -1.95 11.26
CA ALA A 41 -4.74 -0.97 10.93
C ALA A 41 -6.07 -1.29 11.63
N ARG A 42 -6.46 -2.57 11.61
CA ARG A 42 -7.68 -3.00 12.29
C ARG A 42 -7.62 -2.70 13.78
N ALA A 43 -6.49 -2.99 14.42
CA ALA A 43 -6.29 -2.69 15.83
C ALA A 43 -6.37 -1.19 16.13
N ALA A 44 -6.04 -0.34 15.14
CA ALA A 44 -6.11 1.11 15.26
C ALA A 44 -7.49 1.69 14.89
N GLY A 45 -8.47 0.85 14.59
CA GLY A 45 -9.83 1.30 14.31
C GLY A 45 -10.24 1.31 12.86
N PHE A 46 -9.36 0.92 11.92
CA PHE A 46 -9.68 0.83 10.50
C PHE A 46 -10.39 -0.50 10.23
N ALA A 47 -11.66 -0.57 10.63
CA ALA A 47 -12.44 -1.81 10.61
C ALA A 47 -13.04 -2.12 9.24
N GLU A 48 -13.22 -1.11 8.39
CA GLU A 48 -13.74 -1.31 7.04
C GLU A 48 -12.57 -1.46 6.07
N ARG A 49 -12.77 -2.31 5.05
CA ARG A 49 -11.76 -2.56 4.03
C ARG A 49 -12.42 -2.62 2.66
N GLU A 50 -11.89 -1.85 1.72
CA GLU A 50 -12.34 -1.86 0.34
C GLU A 50 -11.16 -2.23 -0.55
N VAL A 51 -11.31 -3.27 -1.38
CA VAL A 51 -10.27 -3.73 -2.29
C VAL A 51 -10.62 -3.33 -3.71
N LEU A 52 -9.72 -2.62 -4.38
CA LEU A 52 -9.88 -2.20 -5.77
C LEU A 52 -8.79 -2.85 -6.62
N HIS A 53 -9.20 -3.59 -7.64
CA HIS A 53 -8.29 -4.23 -8.57
C HIS A 53 -8.04 -3.29 -9.75
N CYS A 54 -6.85 -2.73 -9.82
CA CYS A 54 -6.49 -1.67 -10.75
C CYS A 54 -5.70 -2.23 -11.93
N ASP A 55 -6.40 -2.91 -12.83
CA ASP A 55 -5.82 -3.38 -14.09
C ASP A 55 -5.95 -2.30 -15.17
N ALA A 56 -5.65 -2.66 -16.42
CA ALA A 56 -5.64 -1.70 -17.53
C ALA A 56 -6.99 -1.04 -17.78
N GLY A 57 -8.09 -1.71 -17.43
CA GLY A 57 -9.44 -1.17 -17.62
C GLY A 57 -10.01 -0.46 -16.40
N PHE A 58 -9.22 -0.25 -15.36
CA PHE A 58 -9.71 0.33 -14.12
C PHE A 58 -10.08 1.80 -14.30
N ASN A 59 -11.28 2.16 -13.80
CA ASN A 59 -11.73 3.55 -13.79
C ASN A 59 -11.28 4.22 -12.49
N TRP A 60 -10.31 5.14 -12.59
CA TRP A 60 -9.72 5.81 -11.43
C TRP A 60 -10.69 6.71 -10.68
N ASP A 61 -11.82 7.09 -11.28
CA ASP A 61 -12.88 7.79 -10.55
C ASP A 61 -13.43 6.94 -9.40
N THR A 62 -13.30 5.61 -9.48
CA THR A 62 -13.72 4.72 -8.40
C THR A 62 -12.97 5.04 -7.10
N LEU A 63 -11.68 5.39 -7.18
CA LEU A 63 -10.92 5.77 -5.99
C LEU A 63 -11.49 7.05 -5.35
N TYR A 64 -11.87 8.03 -6.17
CA TYR A 64 -12.50 9.24 -5.66
C TYR A 64 -13.82 8.94 -4.97
N HIS A 65 -14.64 8.09 -5.59
CA HIS A 65 -15.93 7.70 -5.03
C HIS A 65 -15.75 6.99 -3.69
N GLU A 66 -14.83 6.03 -3.60
CA GLU A 66 -14.56 5.32 -2.35
C GLU A 66 -14.01 6.25 -1.28
N ALA A 67 -13.12 7.17 -1.65
CA ALA A 67 -12.54 8.13 -0.70
C ALA A 67 -13.58 9.13 -0.21
N SER A 68 -14.60 9.42 -1.01
CA SER A 68 -15.65 10.38 -0.66
C SER A 68 -16.86 9.72 -0.02
N ALA A 69 -16.98 8.39 -0.10
CA ALA A 69 -18.12 7.67 0.47
C ALA A 69 -18.10 7.75 1.99
N LEU A 70 -19.25 8.03 2.57
CA LEU A 70 -19.39 8.01 4.01
C LEU A 70 -19.43 6.57 4.51
N SER A 71 -18.75 6.30 5.62
CA SER A 71 -18.83 5.01 6.26
C SER A 71 -20.22 4.80 6.83
N LEU A 72 -20.84 3.66 6.52
CA LEU A 72 -22.16 3.30 7.05
C LEU A 72 -22.14 3.07 8.55
N PHE A 73 -20.98 2.72 9.09
CA PHE A 73 -20.83 2.38 10.51
C PHE A 73 -19.96 3.39 11.26
N ALA A 74 -19.65 4.53 10.65
CA ALA A 74 -18.77 5.57 11.19
C ALA A 74 -17.37 5.01 11.56
N ASN A 75 -16.93 3.97 10.87
CA ASN A 75 -15.61 3.36 11.08
C ASN A 75 -14.57 3.97 10.16
N ARG A 76 -13.31 3.87 10.59
CA ARG A 76 -12.19 4.19 9.73
C ARG A 76 -12.06 3.10 8.66
N LYS A 77 -11.58 3.48 7.47
CA LYS A 77 -11.53 2.61 6.32
C LYS A 77 -10.13 2.51 5.75
N ILE A 78 -9.73 1.30 5.37
CA ILE A 78 -8.53 1.06 4.58
C ILE A 78 -8.93 0.76 3.14
N ILE A 79 -8.35 1.51 2.20
CA ILE A 79 -8.56 1.27 0.77
C ILE A 79 -7.33 0.55 0.24
N GLU A 80 -7.54 -0.63 -0.30
CA GLU A 80 -6.45 -1.46 -0.82
C GLU A 80 -6.49 -1.43 -2.35
N LEU A 81 -5.44 -0.87 -2.96
CA LEU A 81 -5.28 -0.82 -4.42
C LEU A 81 -4.33 -1.92 -4.86
N ARG A 82 -4.84 -2.87 -5.63
CA ARG A 82 -4.03 -3.95 -6.19
C ARG A 82 -3.71 -3.63 -7.63
N LEU A 83 -2.47 -3.19 -7.88
CA LEU A 83 -2.03 -2.77 -9.20
C LEU A 83 -1.53 -3.95 -10.01
N GLY A 84 -2.08 -4.14 -11.20
CA GLY A 84 -1.60 -5.14 -12.15
C GLY A 84 -0.40 -4.67 -12.97
N GLY A 85 -0.01 -3.42 -12.79
CA GLY A 85 1.09 -2.80 -13.53
C GLY A 85 1.14 -1.32 -13.22
N LYS A 86 1.66 -0.52 -14.12
CA LYS A 86 1.69 0.94 -13.94
C LYS A 86 0.27 1.49 -13.89
N PRO A 87 -0.02 2.47 -13.01
CA PRO A 87 -1.30 3.15 -13.03
C PRO A 87 -1.54 3.81 -14.39
N THR A 88 -2.71 3.57 -14.98
CA THR A 88 -3.05 4.10 -16.31
C THR A 88 -3.23 5.61 -16.32
N ASP A 89 -3.50 6.22 -15.16
CA ASP A 89 -3.63 7.66 -14.99
C ASP A 89 -2.33 8.32 -14.51
N LYS A 90 -1.20 7.61 -14.59
CA LYS A 90 0.11 8.07 -14.10
C LYS A 90 0.13 8.31 -12.58
N GLY A 91 -0.81 7.74 -11.86
CA GLY A 91 -0.89 7.87 -10.40
C GLY A 91 -1.53 9.15 -9.91
N GLU A 92 -2.18 9.93 -10.77
CA GLU A 92 -2.79 11.21 -10.37
C GLU A 92 -3.85 11.05 -9.29
N ALA A 93 -4.70 10.03 -9.40
CA ALA A 93 -5.73 9.78 -8.39
C ALA A 93 -5.12 9.43 -7.03
N ILE A 94 -4.02 8.68 -7.04
CA ILE A 94 -3.30 8.33 -5.81
C ILE A 94 -2.74 9.60 -5.17
N ILE A 95 -2.11 10.47 -5.96
CA ILE A 95 -1.56 11.74 -5.48
C ILE A 95 -2.65 12.60 -4.84
N GLU A 96 -3.79 12.75 -5.51
CA GLU A 96 -4.90 13.53 -4.96
C GLU A 96 -5.43 12.93 -3.65
N TRP A 97 -5.53 11.60 -3.56
CA TRP A 97 -5.93 10.95 -2.33
C TRP A 97 -4.97 11.31 -1.19
N LEU A 98 -3.67 11.24 -1.46
CA LEU A 98 -2.64 11.55 -0.47
C LEU A 98 -2.71 13.00 0.00
N GLU A 99 -3.06 13.92 -0.88
CA GLU A 99 -3.17 15.34 -0.54
C GLU A 99 -4.37 15.66 0.34
N ARG A 100 -5.40 14.81 0.35
CA ARG A 100 -6.57 15.00 1.19
C ARG A 100 -6.29 14.85 2.68
N LYS A 101 -5.32 14.02 3.03
CA LYS A 101 -4.89 13.79 4.43
C LYS A 101 -6.04 13.49 5.39
N ASP A 102 -6.96 12.64 4.95
CA ASP A 102 -8.10 12.22 5.77
C ASP A 102 -7.62 11.24 6.86
N PRO A 103 -7.75 11.59 8.16
CA PRO A 103 -7.25 10.72 9.23
C PRO A 103 -8.07 9.45 9.40
N ASP A 104 -9.25 9.37 8.81
CA ASP A 104 -10.11 8.20 8.91
C ASP A 104 -9.95 7.23 7.76
N GLN A 105 -8.97 7.46 6.89
CA GLN A 105 -8.67 6.59 5.76
C GLN A 105 -7.19 6.26 5.69
N MET A 106 -6.90 5.01 5.32
CA MET A 106 -5.55 4.56 4.98
C MET A 106 -5.54 4.03 3.57
N LEU A 107 -4.40 4.14 2.92
CA LEU A 107 -4.18 3.57 1.59
C LEU A 107 -3.13 2.46 1.67
N LEU A 108 -3.47 1.29 1.17
CA LEU A 108 -2.54 0.18 1.01
C LEU A 108 -2.45 -0.12 -0.48
N VAL A 109 -1.28 0.13 -1.07
CA VAL A 109 -1.04 -0.13 -2.48
C VAL A 109 -0.19 -1.38 -2.62
N VAL A 110 -0.65 -2.34 -3.40
CA VAL A 110 0.05 -3.62 -3.61
C VAL A 110 0.41 -3.73 -5.09
N THR A 111 1.69 -3.97 -5.36
CA THR A 111 2.19 -4.08 -6.73
C THR A 111 3.29 -5.12 -6.82
N GLY A 112 3.65 -5.51 -8.04
CA GLY A 112 4.84 -6.31 -8.28
C GLY A 112 6.12 -5.51 -8.03
N LYS A 113 7.26 -6.08 -8.41
CA LYS A 113 8.55 -5.42 -8.23
C LYS A 113 8.58 -4.06 -8.91
N LEU A 114 9.03 -3.05 -8.19
CA LEU A 114 9.19 -1.70 -8.71
C LEU A 114 10.51 -1.58 -9.48
N ASP A 115 10.44 -1.14 -10.73
CA ASP A 115 11.64 -0.80 -11.50
C ASP A 115 12.05 0.65 -11.22
N LYS A 116 13.18 1.08 -11.80
CA LYS A 116 13.68 2.43 -11.60
C LYS A 116 12.72 3.50 -12.10
N THR A 117 12.01 3.23 -13.19
CA THR A 117 11.04 4.16 -13.74
C THR A 117 9.89 4.39 -12.77
N LEU A 118 9.35 3.32 -12.18
CA LEU A 118 8.27 3.42 -11.21
C LEU A 118 8.75 4.10 -9.92
N LEU A 119 9.95 3.76 -9.44
CA LEU A 119 10.51 4.40 -8.25
C LEU A 119 10.70 5.90 -8.41
N ASN A 120 10.89 6.38 -9.64
CA ASN A 120 11.05 7.79 -9.93
C ASN A 120 9.73 8.49 -10.27
N SER A 121 8.61 7.77 -10.30
CA SER A 121 7.32 8.38 -10.59
C SER A 121 6.85 9.25 -9.43
N ALA A 122 6.05 10.26 -9.76
CA ALA A 122 5.58 11.26 -8.77
C ALA A 122 4.76 10.62 -7.65
N TRP A 123 3.90 9.67 -7.98
CA TRP A 123 3.04 9.04 -6.98
C TRP A 123 3.83 8.17 -6.00
N VAL A 124 4.88 7.48 -6.47
CA VAL A 124 5.74 6.67 -5.59
C VAL A 124 6.55 7.57 -4.67
N LYS A 125 7.09 8.67 -5.18
CA LYS A 125 7.83 9.64 -4.37
C LYS A 125 6.94 10.28 -3.30
N LYS A 126 5.68 10.55 -3.63
CA LYS A 126 4.72 11.09 -2.67
C LYS A 126 4.46 10.09 -1.54
N ILE A 127 4.30 8.81 -1.88
CA ILE A 127 4.14 7.76 -0.87
C ILE A 127 5.38 7.65 0.01
N ASP A 128 6.57 7.74 -0.57
CA ASP A 128 7.82 7.70 0.18
C ASP A 128 7.91 8.83 1.21
N THR A 129 7.38 9.99 0.86
CA THR A 129 7.38 11.16 1.75
C THR A 129 6.36 11.02 2.89
N LEU A 130 5.16 10.53 2.60
CA LEU A 130 4.05 10.52 3.56
C LEU A 130 3.87 9.19 4.30
N GLY A 131 4.43 8.12 3.77
CA GLY A 131 4.26 6.78 4.33
C GLY A 131 5.49 5.93 4.13
N ALA A 132 5.28 4.65 3.82
CA ALA A 132 6.37 3.69 3.65
C ALA A 132 6.25 2.91 2.35
N ILE A 133 7.39 2.71 1.70
CA ILE A 133 7.51 1.77 0.59
C ILE A 133 8.17 0.52 1.16
N VAL A 134 7.43 -0.58 1.19
CA VAL A 134 7.87 -1.85 1.74
C VAL A 134 8.30 -2.76 0.59
N GLN A 135 9.56 -3.15 0.60
CA GLN A 135 10.11 -4.03 -0.43
C GLN A 135 10.17 -5.46 0.09
N ALA A 136 9.51 -6.37 -0.62
CA ALA A 136 9.55 -7.80 -0.34
C ALA A 136 10.38 -8.47 -1.44
N PRO A 137 11.71 -8.53 -1.29
CA PRO A 137 12.58 -9.06 -2.34
C PRO A 137 12.37 -10.55 -2.54
N ALA A 138 12.67 -11.03 -3.74
CA ALA A 138 12.66 -12.46 -4.00
C ALA A 138 13.70 -13.16 -3.12
N VAL A 139 13.35 -14.35 -2.62
CA VAL A 139 14.29 -15.16 -1.85
C VAL A 139 15.34 -15.72 -2.80
N SER A 140 16.62 -15.40 -2.55
CA SER A 140 17.72 -15.95 -3.32
C SER A 140 18.35 -17.13 -2.57
N ALA A 141 19.16 -17.94 -3.28
CA ALA A 141 19.86 -19.06 -2.64
C ALA A 141 20.76 -18.59 -1.48
N ALA A 142 21.37 -17.43 -1.60
CA ALA A 142 22.21 -16.86 -0.58
C ALA A 142 21.44 -16.43 0.68
N GLN A 143 20.15 -16.16 0.53
CA GLN A 143 19.29 -15.71 1.62
C GLN A 143 18.50 -16.85 2.27
N MET A 144 18.39 -17.99 1.60
CA MET A 144 17.57 -19.10 2.09
C MET A 144 17.88 -19.56 3.51
N PRO A 145 19.15 -19.66 3.94
CA PRO A 145 19.44 -20.04 5.31
C PRO A 145 18.83 -19.16 6.38
N ARG A 146 18.48 -17.93 6.03
CA ARG A 146 17.87 -16.98 6.95
C ARG A 146 16.40 -17.28 7.23
N PHE A 147 15.78 -18.11 6.40
CA PHE A 147 14.36 -18.43 6.49
C PHE A 147 14.09 -19.83 7.02
N ILE A 148 15.12 -20.53 7.41
CA ILE A 148 15.01 -21.90 7.93
C ILE A 148 15.02 -21.88 9.45
#